data_547d7a699ec662fad7788ee95f6a4642
#
_entry.id   547d7a699ec662fad7788ee95f6a4642
#
_cell.length_a   1.000
_cell.length_b   1.000
_cell.length_c   1.000
_cell.angle_alpha   90.00
_cell.angle_beta   90.00
_cell.angle_gamma   90.00
#
_symmetry.space_group_name_H-M   'P 1'
#
loop_
_entity.id
_entity.type
_entity.pdbx_description
1 polymer ?
#
loop_
_entity_poly.entity_id
_entity_poly.type
_entity_poly.pdbx_seq_one_letter_code
_entity_poly.pdbx_strand_id
1 'polypeptide(L)'
;MAVVPSYFIDFLRNIRLTDSQVDDCKKGHKILRERLHNDENLKDIIVDSFLQGSYRRATAIRPFEEKRKSDVDIIVVTKLNRDKVTPQQALEKFRPFLEKYYKGKYKSQGRSWGIELSYVDLDLVPTSAPSEAVAQIIKSASVQTDQTIEETRDWKLSLSWRPGGFGVSTAANDKAANEQWRSEALWIPDRDAHIWEKTHPLAQIEATQRKNADCNGHYVNVVKCLKWWRMTQRPKPKYPKSYPLEHLCCLNCSNGIKSVAYGIVSVLETIRDRYREDAARKR
;
A
#
# COMPACT_ATOMS: atom_id res chain seq x y z
N MET A 1 -3.23 -34.40 -1.68
CA MET A 1 -2.26 -33.36 -2.06
C MET A 1 -1.30 -33.20 -0.88
N ALA A 2 0.00 -33.45 -1.08
CA ALA A 2 0.99 -33.30 -0.01
C ALA A 2 1.08 -31.83 0.40
N VAL A 3 0.81 -31.55 1.66
CA VAL A 3 1.02 -30.22 2.22
C VAL A 3 2.48 -30.13 2.63
N VAL A 4 3.24 -29.18 2.08
CA VAL A 4 4.65 -28.91 2.44
C VAL A 4 4.73 -27.57 3.19
N PRO A 5 4.22 -27.52 4.46
CA PRO A 5 4.16 -26.25 5.19
C PRO A 5 5.52 -25.63 5.42
N SER A 6 6.53 -26.45 5.71
CA SER A 6 7.92 -26.01 5.96
C SER A 6 8.53 -25.32 4.74
N TYR A 7 8.33 -25.85 3.54
CA TYR A 7 8.82 -25.25 2.30
C TYR A 7 8.32 -23.80 2.12
N PHE A 8 7.01 -23.58 2.31
CA PHE A 8 6.45 -22.23 2.18
C PHE A 8 6.87 -21.28 3.31
N ILE A 9 7.13 -21.80 4.51
CA ILE A 9 7.67 -21.00 5.61
C ILE A 9 9.06 -20.45 5.23
N ASP A 10 9.94 -21.33 4.77
CA ASP A 10 11.30 -20.96 4.37
C ASP A 10 11.31 -20.10 3.13
N PHE A 11 10.48 -20.43 2.12
CA PHE A 11 10.32 -19.62 0.93
C PHE A 11 9.85 -18.19 1.26
N LEU A 12 8.82 -18.05 2.09
CA LEU A 12 8.31 -16.75 2.52
C LEU A 12 9.35 -15.95 3.31
N ARG A 13 10.16 -16.60 4.15
CA ARG A 13 11.27 -15.95 4.86
C ARG A 13 12.27 -15.35 3.88
N ASN A 14 12.52 -16.03 2.77
CA ASN A 14 13.47 -15.59 1.76
C ASN A 14 12.94 -14.46 0.87
N ILE A 15 11.64 -14.32 0.68
CA ILE A 15 11.04 -13.28 -0.18
C ILE A 15 10.48 -12.08 0.58
N ARG A 16 10.37 -12.13 1.90
CA ARG A 16 9.98 -11.00 2.74
C ARG A 16 11.11 -9.97 2.86
N LEU A 17 10.77 -8.76 3.24
CA LEU A 17 11.75 -7.76 3.65
C LEU A 17 12.60 -8.33 4.78
N THR A 18 13.90 -8.03 4.74
CA THR A 18 14.80 -8.33 5.88
C THR A 18 14.54 -7.37 7.03
N ASP A 19 15.00 -7.71 8.22
CA ASP A 19 14.87 -6.83 9.39
C ASP A 19 15.50 -5.45 9.12
N SER A 20 16.67 -5.42 8.49
CA SER A 20 17.32 -4.16 8.08
C SER A 20 16.46 -3.37 7.11
N GLN A 21 15.86 -4.01 6.10
CA GLN A 21 14.97 -3.32 5.15
C GLN A 21 13.70 -2.77 5.83
N VAL A 22 13.15 -3.48 6.81
CA VAL A 22 12.04 -2.99 7.62
C VAL A 22 12.44 -1.78 8.45
N ASP A 23 13.61 -1.83 9.11
CA ASP A 23 14.14 -0.71 9.90
C ASP A 23 14.41 0.51 9.00
N ASP A 24 14.94 0.30 7.79
CA ASP A 24 15.16 1.35 6.79
C ASP A 24 13.84 1.99 6.34
N CYS A 25 12.82 1.19 6.03
CA CYS A 25 11.48 1.69 5.71
C CYS A 25 10.91 2.52 6.86
N LYS A 26 10.97 1.99 8.08
CA LYS A 26 10.48 2.64 9.30
C LYS A 26 11.19 3.98 9.54
N LYS A 27 12.52 4.00 9.45
CA LYS A 27 13.33 5.21 9.58
C LYS A 27 12.96 6.24 8.51
N GLY A 28 12.87 5.82 7.25
CA GLY A 28 12.60 6.69 6.12
C GLY A 28 11.26 7.41 6.25
N HIS A 29 10.18 6.65 6.43
CA HIS A 29 8.84 7.25 6.50
C HIS A 29 8.63 8.09 7.77
N LYS A 30 9.21 7.72 8.92
CA LYS A 30 9.09 8.52 10.15
C LYS A 30 9.76 9.88 10.00
N ILE A 31 11.00 9.91 9.48
CA ILE A 31 11.73 11.16 9.25
C ILE A 31 10.99 12.04 8.23
N LEU A 32 10.47 11.47 7.14
CA LEU A 32 9.71 12.24 6.15
C LEU A 32 8.45 12.85 6.77
N ARG A 33 7.65 12.06 7.48
CA ARG A 33 6.40 12.52 8.10
C ARG A 33 6.63 13.57 9.18
N GLU A 34 7.66 13.40 10.02
CA GLU A 34 8.07 14.39 11.02
C GLU A 34 8.48 15.71 10.36
N ARG A 35 9.30 15.67 9.30
CA ARG A 35 9.71 16.87 8.55
C ARG A 35 8.52 17.57 7.90
N LEU A 36 7.59 16.80 7.30
CA LEU A 36 6.36 17.34 6.69
C LEU A 36 5.50 18.08 7.72
N HIS A 37 5.34 17.49 8.90
CA HIS A 37 4.52 18.06 9.97
C HIS A 37 5.12 19.33 10.57
N ASN A 38 6.45 19.42 10.62
CA ASN A 38 7.18 20.54 11.21
C ASN A 38 7.63 21.60 10.20
N ASP A 39 7.38 21.42 8.90
CA ASP A 39 7.78 22.40 7.88
C ASP A 39 6.85 23.61 7.89
N GLU A 40 7.43 24.79 8.04
CA GLU A 40 6.67 26.05 8.21
C GLU A 40 5.81 26.39 6.98
N ASN A 41 6.23 25.98 5.78
CA ASN A 41 5.48 26.25 4.56
C ASN A 41 4.34 25.25 4.34
N LEU A 42 4.40 24.06 4.98
CA LEU A 42 3.45 22.98 4.76
C LEU A 42 2.50 22.74 5.95
N LYS A 43 2.88 23.11 7.18
CA LYS A 43 2.08 22.88 8.40
C LYS A 43 0.64 23.38 8.31
N ASP A 44 0.41 24.49 7.61
CA ASP A 44 -0.92 25.09 7.48
C ASP A 44 -1.79 24.40 6.42
N ILE A 45 -1.16 23.69 5.47
CA ILE A 45 -1.88 22.99 4.41
C ILE A 45 -1.99 21.49 4.66
N ILE A 46 -1.13 20.89 5.47
CA ILE A 46 -1.20 19.46 5.81
C ILE A 46 -2.24 19.26 6.90
N VAL A 47 -3.13 18.29 6.69
CA VAL A 47 -4.08 17.79 7.70
C VAL A 47 -3.43 16.68 8.50
N ASP A 48 -2.88 15.68 7.80
CA ASP A 48 -2.19 14.53 8.36
C ASP A 48 -1.47 13.72 7.25
N SER A 49 -0.78 12.67 7.63
CA SER A 49 -0.17 11.72 6.70
C SER A 49 -0.31 10.29 7.21
N PHE A 50 -0.41 9.33 6.31
CA PHE A 50 -0.47 7.91 6.65
C PHE A 50 0.19 7.03 5.60
N LEU A 51 0.57 5.82 6.01
CA LEU A 51 1.19 4.84 5.13
C LEU A 51 0.16 4.18 4.22
N GLN A 52 0.53 3.96 2.96
CA GLN A 52 -0.23 3.23 1.97
C GLN A 52 0.67 2.19 1.28
N GLY A 53 0.16 1.60 0.21
CA GLY A 53 0.91 0.72 -0.67
C GLY A 53 1.18 -0.65 -0.09
N SER A 54 2.11 -1.34 -0.72
CA SER A 54 2.40 -2.75 -0.40
C SER A 54 3.02 -2.91 0.99
N TYR A 55 3.82 -1.95 1.44
CA TYR A 55 4.39 -1.95 2.78
C TYR A 55 3.29 -1.92 3.85
N ARG A 56 2.33 -0.99 3.73
CA ARG A 56 1.20 -0.87 4.68
C ARG A 56 0.26 -2.07 4.65
N ARG A 57 0.02 -2.65 3.47
CA ARG A 57 -0.85 -3.81 3.31
C ARG A 57 -0.19 -5.15 3.60
N ALA A 58 1.06 -5.15 4.06
CA ALA A 58 1.84 -6.35 4.33
C ALA A 58 2.02 -7.27 3.11
N THR A 59 1.98 -6.70 1.90
CA THR A 59 2.19 -7.41 0.63
C THR A 59 3.51 -7.04 -0.06
N ALA A 60 4.37 -6.29 0.64
CA ALA A 60 5.72 -5.98 0.17
C ALA A 60 6.58 -7.25 0.09
N ILE A 61 7.42 -7.31 -0.93
CA ILE A 61 8.42 -8.37 -1.12
C ILE A 61 9.81 -7.75 -1.19
N ARG A 62 10.81 -8.55 -0.85
CA ARG A 62 12.21 -8.15 -0.95
C ARG A 62 12.52 -7.71 -2.38
N PRO A 63 13.22 -6.59 -2.59
CA PRO A 63 13.72 -6.22 -3.91
C PRO A 63 14.53 -7.36 -4.52
N PHE A 64 14.22 -7.72 -5.76
CA PHE A 64 14.88 -8.84 -6.45
C PHE A 64 16.28 -8.48 -6.93
N GLU A 65 16.48 -7.23 -7.30
CA GLU A 65 17.77 -6.71 -7.76
C GLU A 65 18.51 -6.04 -6.59
N GLU A 66 19.79 -6.34 -6.38
CA GLU A 66 20.59 -5.80 -5.26
C GLU A 66 20.60 -4.26 -5.20
N LYS A 67 20.52 -3.61 -6.35
CA LYS A 67 20.50 -2.14 -6.44
C LYS A 67 19.14 -1.51 -6.14
N ARG A 68 18.07 -2.31 -6.06
CA ARG A 68 16.75 -1.82 -5.73
C ARG A 68 16.55 -1.75 -4.24
N LYS A 69 15.90 -0.70 -3.80
CA LYS A 69 15.51 -0.48 -2.42
C LYS A 69 14.05 -0.85 -2.21
N SER A 70 13.68 -1.00 -0.95
CA SER A 70 12.28 -1.09 -0.55
C SER A 70 11.59 0.25 -0.81
N ASP A 71 10.30 0.18 -1.14
CA ASP A 71 9.46 1.34 -1.47
C ASP A 71 8.36 1.52 -0.43
N VAL A 72 8.16 2.77 0.01
CA VAL A 72 7.13 3.13 1.00
C VAL A 72 6.30 4.28 0.47
N ASP A 73 5.01 4.03 0.26
CA ASP A 73 4.05 5.03 -0.17
C ASP A 73 3.49 5.80 1.03
N ILE A 74 3.52 7.12 0.99
CA ILE A 74 2.99 8.02 2.02
C ILE A 74 1.93 8.93 1.42
N ILE A 75 0.70 8.79 1.87
CA ILE A 75 -0.37 9.74 1.57
C ILE A 75 -0.23 10.95 2.50
N VAL A 76 -0.22 12.13 1.91
CA VAL A 76 -0.23 13.40 2.63
C VAL A 76 -1.56 14.09 2.39
N VAL A 77 -2.41 14.07 3.39
CA VAL A 77 -3.75 14.68 3.33
C VAL A 77 -3.62 16.18 3.52
N THR A 78 -4.15 16.94 2.57
CA THR A 78 -4.01 18.39 2.56
C THR A 78 -5.36 19.12 2.60
N LYS A 79 -5.32 20.42 2.87
CA LYS A 79 -6.47 21.34 2.78
C LYS A 79 -6.61 21.95 1.37
N LEU A 80 -5.87 21.46 0.37
CA LEU A 80 -5.90 22.02 -0.98
C LEU A 80 -7.26 21.77 -1.64
N ASN A 81 -7.89 22.83 -2.09
CA ASN A 81 -9.15 22.75 -2.81
C ASN A 81 -8.87 22.40 -4.28
N ARG A 82 -9.32 21.22 -4.74
CA ARG A 82 -9.12 20.71 -6.10
C ARG A 82 -9.79 21.57 -7.19
N ASP A 83 -10.82 22.34 -6.85
CA ASP A 83 -11.51 23.22 -7.79
C ASP A 83 -10.73 24.55 -8.03
N LYS A 84 -9.76 24.85 -7.13
CA LYS A 84 -8.93 26.07 -7.19
C LYS A 84 -7.45 25.78 -7.50
N VAL A 85 -7.01 24.54 -7.34
CA VAL A 85 -5.59 24.14 -7.47
C VAL A 85 -5.50 23.00 -8.47
N THR A 86 -4.72 23.17 -9.53
CA THR A 86 -4.49 22.10 -10.51
C THR A 86 -3.61 20.99 -9.91
N PRO A 87 -3.63 19.77 -10.47
CA PRO A 87 -2.77 18.67 -10.05
C PRO A 87 -1.28 19.05 -10.02
N GLN A 88 -0.81 19.73 -11.05
CA GLN A 88 0.56 20.23 -11.14
C GLN A 88 0.88 21.22 -10.00
N GLN A 89 0.01 22.19 -9.76
CA GLN A 89 0.20 23.18 -8.69
C GLN A 89 0.21 22.52 -7.31
N ALA A 90 -0.62 21.52 -7.10
CA ALA A 90 -0.66 20.78 -5.82
C ALA A 90 0.67 20.07 -5.54
N LEU A 91 1.23 19.41 -6.54
CA LEU A 91 2.53 18.75 -6.41
C LEU A 91 3.66 19.79 -6.23
N GLU A 92 3.65 20.90 -6.98
CA GLU A 92 4.67 21.93 -6.89
C GLU A 92 4.73 22.64 -5.51
N LYS A 93 3.64 22.62 -4.74
CA LYS A 93 3.67 23.15 -3.37
C LYS A 93 4.64 22.41 -2.44
N PHE A 94 4.99 21.18 -2.76
CA PHE A 94 5.96 20.39 -2.01
C PHE A 94 7.41 20.58 -2.48
N ARG A 95 7.63 21.23 -3.61
CA ARG A 95 9.00 21.43 -4.17
C ARG A 95 9.93 22.18 -3.20
N PRO A 96 9.54 23.30 -2.55
CA PRO A 96 10.42 23.98 -1.59
C PRO A 96 10.85 23.07 -0.43
N PHE A 97 9.94 22.26 0.08
CA PHE A 97 10.23 21.25 1.11
C PHE A 97 11.26 20.22 0.61
N LEU A 98 11.08 19.71 -0.61
CA LEU A 98 11.98 18.73 -1.22
C LEU A 98 13.37 19.33 -1.48
N GLU A 99 13.45 20.57 -1.96
CA GLU A 99 14.71 21.28 -2.13
C GLU A 99 15.44 21.48 -0.81
N LYS A 100 14.71 21.80 0.26
CA LYS A 100 15.28 22.02 1.60
C LYS A 100 15.84 20.74 2.21
N TYR A 101 15.10 19.62 2.14
CA TYR A 101 15.42 18.40 2.90
C TYR A 101 15.97 17.25 2.07
N TYR A 102 15.71 17.26 0.75
CA TYR A 102 16.01 16.14 -0.15
C TYR A 102 16.64 16.57 -1.47
N LYS A 103 17.35 17.71 -1.48
CA LYS A 103 18.03 18.23 -2.67
C LYS A 103 18.87 17.16 -3.37
N GLY A 104 18.63 16.97 -4.67
CA GLY A 104 19.32 15.97 -5.49
C GLY A 104 18.91 14.51 -5.24
N LYS A 105 17.89 14.28 -4.39
CA LYS A 105 17.40 12.94 -4.03
C LYS A 105 15.92 12.75 -4.35
N TYR A 106 15.29 13.65 -5.08
CA TYR A 106 13.89 13.55 -5.42
C TYR A 106 13.68 13.66 -6.93
N LYS A 107 12.63 13.03 -7.41
CA LYS A 107 12.20 13.08 -8.81
C LYS A 107 10.70 13.23 -8.92
N SER A 108 10.27 13.89 -9.99
CA SER A 108 8.86 14.00 -10.35
C SER A 108 8.34 12.66 -10.87
N GLN A 109 7.16 12.28 -10.40
CA GLN A 109 6.37 11.16 -10.93
C GLN A 109 4.97 11.67 -11.24
N GLY A 110 4.16 10.94 -12.02
CA GLY A 110 2.84 11.41 -12.45
C GLY A 110 1.94 11.85 -11.28
N ARG A 111 1.93 11.10 -10.18
CA ARG A 111 1.02 11.29 -9.04
C ARG A 111 1.71 11.61 -7.71
N SER A 112 3.02 11.63 -7.70
CA SER A 112 3.83 11.72 -6.48
C SER A 112 5.13 12.46 -6.72
N TRP A 113 5.86 12.68 -5.64
CA TRP A 113 7.28 12.92 -5.63
C TRP A 113 7.98 11.68 -5.08
N GLY A 114 8.80 11.03 -5.92
CA GLY A 114 9.69 9.96 -5.46
C GLY A 114 10.91 10.55 -4.78
N ILE A 115 11.26 10.04 -3.59
CA ILE A 115 12.45 10.44 -2.81
C ILE A 115 13.36 9.23 -2.72
N GLU A 116 14.54 9.31 -3.34
CA GLU A 116 15.49 8.21 -3.44
C GLU A 116 16.60 8.37 -2.38
N LEU A 117 16.40 7.78 -1.21
CA LEU A 117 17.44 7.73 -0.19
C LEU A 117 18.42 6.58 -0.47
N SER A 118 19.57 6.56 0.19
CA SER A 118 20.55 5.48 0.00
C SER A 118 20.04 4.11 0.46
N TYR A 119 19.05 4.07 1.34
CA TYR A 119 18.55 2.88 2.03
C TYR A 119 17.08 2.54 1.75
N VAL A 120 16.26 3.49 1.29
CA VAL A 120 14.83 3.31 1.01
C VAL A 120 14.37 4.30 -0.05
N ASP A 121 13.38 3.94 -0.85
CA ASP A 121 12.65 4.83 -1.73
C ASP A 121 11.31 5.19 -1.09
N LEU A 122 10.91 6.48 -1.15
CA LEU A 122 9.67 6.97 -0.56
C LEU A 122 8.86 7.68 -1.65
N ASP A 123 7.57 7.38 -1.73
CA ASP A 123 6.63 8.07 -2.61
C ASP A 123 5.72 8.99 -1.78
N LEU A 124 5.88 10.31 -1.96
CA LEU A 124 5.05 11.34 -1.35
C LEU A 124 3.89 11.66 -2.28
N VAL A 125 2.67 11.30 -1.86
CA VAL A 125 1.43 11.46 -2.62
C VAL A 125 0.52 12.44 -1.90
N PRO A 126 0.42 13.72 -2.32
CA PRO A 126 -0.51 14.65 -1.73
C PRO A 126 -1.95 14.34 -2.17
N THR A 127 -2.92 14.72 -1.35
CA THR A 127 -4.34 14.68 -1.71
C THR A 127 -4.94 16.09 -1.73
N SER A 128 -6.12 16.24 -2.31
CA SER A 128 -6.97 17.42 -2.05
C SER A 128 -7.58 17.34 -0.64
N ALA A 129 -8.24 18.43 -0.23
CA ALA A 129 -8.99 18.47 1.02
C ALA A 129 -10.12 17.42 1.00
N PRO A 130 -10.18 16.51 1.99
CA PRO A 130 -11.32 15.65 2.20
C PRO A 130 -12.45 16.44 2.89
N SER A 131 -13.64 15.82 3.05
CA SER A 131 -14.64 16.35 3.95
C SER A 131 -14.11 16.41 5.40
N GLU A 132 -14.73 17.23 6.23
CA GLU A 132 -14.32 17.38 7.62
C GLU A 132 -14.46 16.06 8.39
N ALA A 133 -15.52 15.31 8.13
CA ALA A 133 -15.71 13.99 8.72
C ALA A 133 -14.58 13.02 8.38
N VAL A 134 -14.16 12.96 7.11
CA VAL A 134 -13.03 12.12 6.68
C VAL A 134 -11.71 12.61 7.27
N ALA A 135 -11.50 13.93 7.38
CA ALA A 135 -10.31 14.49 7.98
C ALA A 135 -10.16 14.11 9.47
N GLN A 136 -11.26 14.10 10.22
CA GLN A 136 -11.26 13.66 11.63
C GLN A 136 -10.96 12.16 11.76
N ILE A 137 -11.54 11.34 10.89
CA ILE A 137 -11.27 9.88 10.87
C ILE A 137 -9.81 9.62 10.56
N ILE A 138 -9.24 10.30 9.58
CA ILE A 138 -7.82 10.17 9.24
C ILE A 138 -6.94 10.52 10.42
N LYS A 139 -7.21 11.63 11.10
CA LYS A 139 -6.46 12.05 12.29
C LYS A 139 -6.54 11.01 13.42
N SER A 140 -7.73 10.47 13.68
CA SER A 140 -7.89 9.44 14.72
C SER A 140 -7.22 8.13 14.35
N ALA A 141 -7.22 7.78 13.05
CA ALA A 141 -6.61 6.57 12.54
C ALA A 141 -5.08 6.65 12.49
N SER A 142 -4.50 7.80 12.19
CA SER A 142 -3.05 7.97 12.05
C SER A 142 -2.31 7.72 13.37
N VAL A 143 -2.91 8.07 14.50
CA VAL A 143 -2.34 7.81 15.83
C VAL A 143 -2.25 6.33 16.17
N GLN A 144 -3.15 5.51 15.64
CA GLN A 144 -3.23 4.08 15.95
C GLN A 144 -2.49 3.17 14.96
N THR A 145 -2.07 3.67 13.81
CA THR A 145 -1.68 2.83 12.67
C THR A 145 -0.21 2.92 12.28
N ASP A 146 0.65 3.48 13.11
CA ASP A 146 2.07 3.62 12.79
C ASP A 146 2.87 2.30 12.83
N GLN A 147 2.28 1.22 13.36
CA GLN A 147 2.91 -0.09 13.33
C GLN A 147 2.31 -0.95 12.22
N THR A 148 3.10 -1.18 11.18
CA THR A 148 2.78 -2.22 10.20
C THR A 148 3.19 -3.59 10.75
N ILE A 149 2.69 -4.67 10.15
CA ILE A 149 3.15 -6.00 10.54
C ILE A 149 4.64 -6.20 10.25
N GLU A 150 5.13 -5.57 9.18
CA GLU A 150 6.53 -5.58 8.84
C GLU A 150 7.38 -5.02 10.01
N GLU A 151 6.86 -3.98 10.68
CA GLU A 151 7.54 -3.33 11.80
C GLU A 151 7.44 -4.08 13.13
N THR A 152 6.36 -4.82 13.34
CA THR A 152 6.21 -5.65 14.56
C THR A 152 7.08 -6.89 14.53
N ARG A 153 7.61 -7.25 13.33
CA ARG A 153 8.40 -8.47 13.11
C ARG A 153 7.71 -9.76 13.57
N ASP A 154 6.40 -9.69 13.74
CA ASP A 154 5.61 -10.86 14.06
C ASP A 154 5.40 -11.72 12.80
N TRP A 155 6.49 -12.34 12.37
CA TRP A 155 6.53 -13.27 11.25
C TRP A 155 5.96 -14.65 11.60
N LYS A 156 5.52 -14.84 12.81
CA LYS A 156 4.76 -16.04 13.12
C LYS A 156 3.56 -16.03 12.18
N LEU A 157 3.50 -17.01 11.31
CA LEU A 157 2.32 -17.33 10.50
C LEU A 157 1.19 -17.76 11.46
N SER A 158 0.92 -16.94 12.49
CA SER A 158 -0.20 -17.18 13.34
C SER A 158 -1.45 -16.98 12.49
N LEU A 159 -2.28 -17.99 12.46
CA LEU A 159 -3.60 -17.97 11.83
C LEU A 159 -4.45 -16.78 12.34
N SER A 160 -4.08 -16.22 13.48
CA SER A 160 -4.74 -15.10 14.14
C SER A 160 -4.19 -13.72 13.72
N TRP A 161 -3.12 -13.66 12.91
CA TRP A 161 -2.62 -12.37 12.52
C TRP A 161 -3.63 -11.59 11.68
N ARG A 162 -4.08 -10.50 12.23
CA ARG A 162 -4.83 -9.47 11.51
C ARG A 162 -3.91 -8.28 11.33
N PRO A 163 -3.78 -7.72 10.11
CA PRO A 163 -3.11 -6.45 9.94
C PRO A 163 -3.70 -5.49 10.96
N GLY A 164 -2.87 -4.84 11.80
CA GLY A 164 -3.34 -3.97 12.87
C GLY A 164 -4.50 -3.13 12.36
N GLY A 165 -5.70 -3.41 12.84
CA GLY A 165 -6.91 -2.78 12.34
C GLY A 165 -6.71 -1.28 12.48
N PHE A 166 -7.20 -0.50 11.54
CA PHE A 166 -7.78 0.75 11.97
C PHE A 166 -8.68 0.32 13.12
N GLY A 167 -8.29 0.65 14.35
CA GLY A 167 -9.08 0.33 15.53
C GLY A 167 -10.41 1.02 15.36
N VAL A 168 -11.34 0.31 14.74
CA VAL A 168 -12.73 0.70 14.74
C VAL A 168 -13.14 0.50 16.17
N SER A 169 -13.09 1.58 16.94
CA SER A 169 -13.75 1.64 18.23
C SER A 169 -15.18 1.14 18.01
N THR A 170 -15.54 0.08 18.73
CA THR A 170 -16.86 -0.55 18.62
C THR A 170 -17.96 0.25 19.32
N ALA A 171 -17.77 1.55 19.51
CA ALA A 171 -18.80 2.44 20.01
C ALA A 171 -19.86 2.66 18.92
N ALA A 172 -21.12 2.47 19.26
CA ALA A 172 -22.25 2.52 18.34
C ALA A 172 -22.40 3.87 17.58
N ASN A 173 -21.79 4.94 18.06
CA ASN A 173 -21.76 6.25 17.42
C ASN A 173 -20.80 6.34 16.24
N ASP A 174 -19.82 5.41 16.13
CA ASP A 174 -18.84 5.41 15.05
C ASP A 174 -19.34 4.69 13.78
N LYS A 175 -20.45 3.97 13.82
CA LYS A 175 -20.96 3.25 12.65
C LYS A 175 -21.36 4.18 11.51
N ALA A 176 -22.10 5.23 11.78
CA ALA A 176 -22.56 6.18 10.76
C ALA A 176 -21.39 6.99 10.17
N ALA A 177 -20.48 7.46 11.01
CA ALA A 177 -19.25 8.11 10.57
C ALA A 177 -18.36 7.16 9.76
N ASN A 178 -18.25 5.90 10.18
CA ASN A 178 -17.52 4.84 9.48
C ASN A 178 -18.11 4.47 8.11
N GLU A 179 -19.41 4.51 7.95
CA GLU A 179 -20.06 4.24 6.66
C GLU A 179 -19.90 5.40 5.69
N GLN A 180 -19.84 6.63 6.20
CA GLN A 180 -19.71 7.84 5.37
C GLN A 180 -18.30 7.97 4.78
N TRP A 181 -17.23 7.70 5.53
CA TRP A 181 -15.86 7.76 4.98
C TRP A 181 -15.56 6.63 3.99
N ARG A 182 -16.19 5.46 4.15
CA ARG A 182 -16.08 4.34 3.19
C ARG A 182 -16.59 4.70 1.81
N SER A 183 -17.55 5.62 1.72
CA SER A 183 -18.11 6.10 0.46
C SER A 183 -17.33 7.27 -0.15
N GLU A 184 -16.51 7.98 0.64
CA GLU A 184 -15.78 9.15 0.17
C GLU A 184 -14.36 8.79 -0.29
N ALA A 185 -14.09 9.06 -1.56
CA ALA A 185 -12.76 8.92 -2.15
C ALA A 185 -11.88 10.10 -1.76
N LEU A 186 -10.59 9.85 -1.53
CA LEU A 186 -9.56 10.88 -1.61
C LEU A 186 -9.27 11.19 -3.09
N TRP A 187 -8.78 12.39 -3.35
CA TRP A 187 -8.40 12.81 -4.68
C TRP A 187 -6.90 13.07 -4.71
N ILE A 188 -6.19 12.34 -5.55
CA ILE A 188 -4.75 12.51 -5.78
C ILE A 188 -4.52 13.23 -7.11
N PRO A 189 -3.47 14.06 -7.21
CA PRO A 189 -3.16 14.74 -8.44
C PRO A 189 -2.50 13.77 -9.44
N ASP A 190 -2.93 13.82 -10.69
CA ASP A 190 -2.20 13.21 -11.81
C ASP A 190 -1.75 14.32 -12.75
N ARG A 191 -0.45 14.65 -12.72
CA ARG A 191 0.11 15.73 -13.52
C ARG A 191 0.23 15.38 -15.00
N ASP A 192 0.37 14.09 -15.29
CA ASP A 192 0.53 13.61 -16.67
C ASP A 192 -0.82 13.61 -17.40
N ALA A 193 -1.88 13.23 -16.69
CA ALA A 193 -3.26 13.29 -17.20
C ALA A 193 -3.94 14.66 -16.98
N HIS A 194 -3.33 15.56 -16.20
CA HIS A 194 -3.88 16.87 -15.82
C HIS A 194 -5.23 16.81 -15.09
N ILE A 195 -5.48 15.75 -14.35
CA ILE A 195 -6.73 15.51 -13.61
C ILE A 195 -6.47 15.19 -12.14
N TRP A 196 -7.50 15.44 -11.32
CA TRP A 196 -7.58 14.85 -9.99
C TRP A 196 -8.25 13.48 -10.09
N GLU A 197 -7.57 12.44 -9.62
CA GLU A 197 -8.01 11.05 -9.72
C GLU A 197 -8.51 10.56 -8.37
N LYS A 198 -9.65 9.86 -8.39
CA LYS A 198 -10.20 9.25 -7.17
C LYS A 198 -9.37 8.05 -6.72
N THR A 199 -9.14 7.96 -5.43
CA THR A 199 -8.49 6.82 -4.80
C THR A 199 -9.13 6.51 -3.44
N HIS A 200 -9.10 5.25 -3.03
CA HIS A 200 -9.63 4.80 -1.74
C HIS A 200 -8.57 4.03 -0.94
N PRO A 201 -7.47 4.68 -0.51
CA PRO A 201 -6.37 3.96 0.13
C PRO A 201 -6.78 3.25 1.42
N LEU A 202 -7.64 3.87 2.23
CA LEU A 202 -8.15 3.25 3.45
C LEU A 202 -9.00 2.01 3.17
N ALA A 203 -9.92 2.10 2.19
CA ALA A 203 -10.72 0.97 1.76
C ALA A 203 -9.87 -0.19 1.18
N GLN A 204 -8.78 0.13 0.50
CA GLN A 204 -7.84 -0.89 0.01
C GLN A 204 -7.13 -1.63 1.15
N ILE A 205 -6.72 -0.89 2.19
CA ILE A 205 -6.12 -1.48 3.40
C ILE A 205 -7.15 -2.40 4.07
N GLU A 206 -8.36 -1.91 4.30
CA GLU A 206 -9.44 -2.68 4.93
C GLU A 206 -9.82 -3.92 4.10
N ALA A 207 -9.93 -3.80 2.78
CA ALA A 207 -10.21 -4.94 1.91
C ALA A 207 -9.13 -6.02 2.01
N THR A 208 -7.85 -5.62 2.08
CA THR A 208 -6.74 -6.55 2.30
C THR A 208 -6.84 -7.24 3.66
N GLN A 209 -7.18 -6.49 4.72
CA GLN A 209 -7.35 -7.03 6.07
C GLN A 209 -8.48 -8.05 6.14
N ARG A 210 -9.65 -7.68 5.59
CA ARG A 210 -10.82 -8.54 5.54
C ARG A 210 -10.52 -9.82 4.77
N LYS A 211 -9.96 -9.67 3.56
CA LYS A 211 -9.60 -10.83 2.74
C LYS A 211 -8.58 -11.74 3.40
N ASN A 212 -7.60 -11.17 4.11
CA ASN A 212 -6.62 -11.97 4.84
C ASN A 212 -7.28 -12.75 6.00
N ALA A 213 -8.22 -12.13 6.72
CA ALA A 213 -8.99 -12.81 7.76
C ALA A 213 -9.88 -13.93 7.17
N ASP A 214 -10.59 -13.66 6.09
CA ASP A 214 -11.42 -14.64 5.38
C ASP A 214 -10.61 -15.82 4.84
N CYS A 215 -9.33 -15.61 4.59
CA CYS A 215 -8.37 -16.62 4.13
C CYS A 215 -7.50 -17.20 5.26
N ASN A 216 -7.95 -17.17 6.49
CA ASN A 216 -7.22 -17.70 7.66
C ASN A 216 -5.77 -17.17 7.80
N GLY A 217 -5.53 -15.91 7.44
CA GLY A 217 -4.21 -15.26 7.49
C GLY A 217 -3.27 -15.62 6.33
N HIS A 218 -3.71 -16.40 5.36
CA HIS A 218 -2.85 -16.84 4.25
C HIS A 218 -2.81 -15.89 3.04
N TYR A 219 -3.81 -15.02 2.88
CA TYR A 219 -3.97 -14.21 1.67
C TYR A 219 -2.74 -13.34 1.33
N VAL A 220 -2.22 -12.58 2.30
CA VAL A 220 -1.04 -11.71 2.06
C VAL A 220 0.19 -12.51 1.64
N ASN A 221 0.31 -13.75 2.12
CA ASN A 221 1.40 -14.65 1.74
C ASN A 221 1.22 -15.20 0.32
N VAL A 222 -0.02 -15.51 -0.09
CA VAL A 222 -0.35 -15.88 -1.48
C VAL A 222 0.04 -14.74 -2.43
N VAL A 223 -0.34 -13.50 -2.08
CA VAL A 223 0.03 -12.31 -2.86
C VAL A 223 1.55 -12.17 -2.98
N LYS A 224 2.30 -12.30 -1.86
CA LYS A 224 3.77 -12.23 -1.88
C LYS A 224 4.38 -13.28 -2.80
N CYS A 225 3.91 -14.52 -2.73
CA CYS A 225 4.40 -15.60 -3.59
C CYS A 225 4.14 -15.33 -5.09
N LEU A 226 2.94 -14.85 -5.44
CA LEU A 226 2.60 -14.55 -6.83
C LEU A 226 3.33 -13.30 -7.37
N LYS A 227 3.55 -12.30 -6.53
CA LYS A 227 4.41 -11.15 -6.87
C LYS A 227 5.85 -11.59 -7.14
N TRP A 228 6.39 -12.45 -6.27
CA TRP A 228 7.73 -12.98 -6.43
C TRP A 228 7.84 -13.82 -7.70
N TRP A 229 6.92 -14.77 -7.89
CA TRP A 229 6.85 -15.57 -9.12
C TRP A 229 6.86 -14.68 -10.37
N ARG A 230 6.02 -13.64 -10.42
CA ARG A 230 6.00 -12.70 -11.55
C ARG A 230 7.35 -11.99 -11.74
N MET A 231 8.02 -11.61 -10.66
CA MET A 231 9.32 -10.92 -10.71
C MET A 231 10.44 -11.80 -11.23
N THR A 232 10.36 -13.11 -11.02
CA THR A 232 11.38 -14.09 -11.43
C THR A 232 11.21 -14.60 -12.86
N GLN A 233 10.08 -14.34 -13.53
CA GLN A 233 9.88 -14.74 -14.91
C GLN A 233 10.88 -14.07 -15.87
N ARG A 234 11.30 -14.81 -16.89
CA ARG A 234 12.19 -14.31 -17.95
C ARG A 234 11.62 -14.64 -19.33
N PRO A 235 11.29 -13.65 -20.17
CA PRO A 235 11.31 -12.21 -19.89
C PRO A 235 10.29 -11.83 -18.82
N LYS A 236 10.57 -10.76 -18.05
CA LYS A 236 9.65 -10.27 -17.01
C LYS A 236 8.36 -9.77 -17.67
N PRO A 237 7.18 -10.28 -17.27
CA PRO A 237 5.91 -9.83 -17.81
C PRO A 237 5.68 -8.33 -17.56
N LYS A 238 5.27 -7.61 -18.60
CA LYS A 238 4.90 -6.21 -18.48
C LYS A 238 3.66 -6.03 -17.60
N TYR A 239 2.69 -6.93 -17.76
CA TYR A 239 1.42 -6.94 -17.03
C TYR A 239 1.15 -8.32 -16.39
N PRO A 240 0.26 -8.39 -15.36
CA PRO A 240 -0.23 -7.26 -14.57
C PRO A 240 0.89 -6.62 -13.74
N LYS A 241 0.77 -5.29 -13.45
CA LYS A 241 1.64 -4.62 -12.47
C LYS A 241 1.29 -5.11 -11.05
N SER A 242 2.10 -4.72 -10.04
CA SER A 242 1.96 -5.24 -8.67
C SER A 242 0.57 -5.04 -8.06
N TYR A 243 0.01 -3.82 -8.13
CA TYR A 243 -1.32 -3.56 -7.56
C TYR A 243 -2.46 -4.30 -8.30
N PRO A 244 -2.56 -4.26 -9.64
CA PRO A 244 -3.52 -5.11 -10.35
C PRO A 244 -3.39 -6.60 -10.04
N LEU A 245 -2.17 -7.11 -9.83
CA LEU A 245 -1.97 -8.50 -9.42
C LEU A 245 -2.55 -8.76 -8.01
N GLU A 246 -2.32 -7.86 -7.05
CA GLU A 246 -2.94 -7.96 -5.72
C GLU A 246 -4.47 -7.99 -5.83
N HIS A 247 -5.04 -7.14 -6.67
CA HIS A 247 -6.49 -7.07 -6.88
C HIS A 247 -7.03 -8.38 -7.52
N LEU A 248 -6.34 -8.90 -8.53
CA LEU A 248 -6.68 -10.21 -9.11
C LEU A 248 -6.63 -11.32 -8.07
N CYS A 249 -5.62 -11.33 -7.20
CA CYS A 249 -5.55 -12.28 -6.09
C CYS A 249 -6.75 -12.12 -5.13
N CYS A 250 -7.14 -10.88 -4.82
CA CYS A 250 -8.28 -10.61 -3.93
C CYS A 250 -9.60 -11.16 -4.49
N LEU A 251 -9.83 -10.97 -5.78
CA LEU A 251 -11.04 -11.43 -6.46
C LEU A 251 -11.12 -12.95 -6.66
N ASN A 252 -9.96 -13.61 -6.77
CA ASN A 252 -9.90 -15.01 -7.18
C ASN A 252 -9.36 -15.97 -6.11
N CYS A 253 -8.92 -15.48 -4.96
CA CYS A 253 -8.56 -16.34 -3.84
C CYS A 253 -9.83 -16.78 -3.09
N SER A 254 -10.03 -18.07 -2.94
CA SER A 254 -11.17 -18.62 -2.20
C SER A 254 -11.08 -18.27 -0.71
N ASN A 255 -12.21 -17.99 -0.07
CA ASN A 255 -12.27 -17.84 1.38
C ASN A 255 -12.04 -19.21 2.06
N GLY A 256 -11.58 -19.20 3.30
CA GLY A 256 -11.37 -20.41 4.09
C GLY A 256 -10.17 -21.25 3.66
N ILE A 257 -9.26 -20.73 2.83
CA ILE A 257 -8.05 -21.48 2.43
C ILE A 257 -7.24 -21.89 3.67
N LYS A 258 -6.72 -23.11 3.66
CA LYS A 258 -6.00 -23.71 4.80
C LYS A 258 -4.48 -23.69 4.64
N SER A 259 -3.98 -23.23 3.49
CA SER A 259 -2.54 -23.11 3.24
C SER A 259 -2.25 -22.13 2.11
N VAL A 260 -1.02 -21.63 2.09
CA VAL A 260 -0.52 -20.76 1.00
C VAL A 260 -0.51 -21.51 -0.34
N ALA A 261 -0.10 -22.79 -0.33
CA ALA A 261 -0.09 -23.63 -1.54
C ALA A 261 -1.48 -23.73 -2.16
N TYR A 262 -2.49 -24.05 -1.34
CA TYR A 262 -3.87 -24.13 -1.81
C TYR A 262 -4.37 -22.78 -2.34
N GLY A 263 -4.04 -21.68 -1.66
CA GLY A 263 -4.40 -20.34 -2.10
C GLY A 263 -3.78 -19.96 -3.45
N ILE A 264 -2.52 -20.32 -3.69
CA ILE A 264 -1.85 -20.09 -5.00
C ILE A 264 -2.57 -20.86 -6.09
N VAL A 265 -2.84 -22.15 -5.89
CA VAL A 265 -3.54 -22.99 -6.86
C VAL A 265 -4.93 -22.44 -7.15
N SER A 266 -5.71 -22.14 -6.10
CA SER A 266 -7.04 -21.56 -6.21
C SER A 266 -7.06 -20.28 -7.05
N VAL A 267 -6.13 -19.33 -6.79
CA VAL A 267 -6.03 -18.09 -7.56
C VAL A 267 -5.72 -18.38 -9.03
N LEU A 268 -4.72 -19.21 -9.30
CA LEU A 268 -4.29 -19.49 -10.69
C LEU A 268 -5.35 -20.24 -11.48
N GLU A 269 -6.02 -21.23 -10.89
CA GLU A 269 -7.12 -21.97 -11.53
C GLU A 269 -8.29 -21.05 -11.82
N THR A 270 -8.72 -20.25 -10.84
CA THR A 270 -9.83 -19.31 -11.02
C THR A 270 -9.53 -18.28 -12.10
N ILE A 271 -8.29 -17.73 -12.14
CA ILE A 271 -7.87 -16.80 -13.20
C ILE A 271 -7.88 -17.51 -14.56
N ARG A 272 -7.28 -18.70 -14.65
CA ARG A 272 -7.26 -19.48 -15.89
C ARG A 272 -8.68 -19.70 -16.44
N ASP A 273 -9.59 -20.16 -15.59
CA ASP A 273 -10.93 -20.54 -16.02
C ASP A 273 -11.77 -19.30 -16.38
N ARG A 274 -11.63 -18.22 -15.61
CA ARG A 274 -12.35 -16.96 -15.86
C ARG A 274 -11.93 -16.24 -17.13
N TYR A 275 -10.64 -16.29 -17.47
CA TYR A 275 -10.09 -15.53 -18.60
C TYR A 275 -9.67 -16.42 -19.78
N ARG A 276 -10.00 -17.71 -19.76
CA ARG A 276 -9.62 -18.68 -20.80
C ARG A 276 -10.11 -18.28 -22.19
N GLU A 277 -11.36 -17.88 -22.30
CA GLU A 277 -11.97 -17.49 -23.58
C GLU A 277 -11.39 -16.17 -24.10
N ASP A 278 -11.15 -15.20 -23.23
CA ASP A 278 -10.55 -13.91 -23.60
C ASP A 278 -9.11 -14.09 -24.10
N ALA A 279 -8.35 -15.01 -23.50
CA ALA A 279 -7.01 -15.35 -23.94
C ALA A 279 -6.99 -16.08 -25.30
N ALA A 280 -8.01 -16.90 -25.58
CA ALA A 280 -8.15 -17.59 -26.86
C ALA A 280 -8.53 -16.65 -28.01
N ARG A 281 -9.34 -15.61 -27.75
CA ARG A 281 -9.75 -14.62 -28.76
C ARG A 281 -8.63 -13.66 -29.18
N LYS A 282 -7.53 -13.58 -28.43
CA LYS A 282 -6.38 -12.68 -28.68
C LYS A 282 -5.19 -13.37 -29.34
N ARG A 283 -5.34 -14.65 -29.70
CA ARG A 283 -4.37 -15.41 -30.48
C ARG A 283 -4.84 -15.50 -31.94
#